data_b5df7a1a31e13fbd063a1a75cf5a4d69
#
_entry.id   b5df7a1a31e13fbd063a1a75cf5a4d69
#
_cell.length_a   1.000
_cell.length_b   1.000
_cell.length_c   1.000
_cell.angle_alpha   90.00
_cell.angle_beta   90.00
_cell.angle_gamma   90.00
#
_symmetry.space_group_name_H-M   'P 1'
#
loop_
_entity.id
_entity.type
_entity.pdbx_description
1 polymer ?
#
loop_
_entity_poly.entity_id
_entity_poly.type
_entity_poly.pdbx_seq_one_letter_code
_entity_poly.pdbx_strand_id
1 'polypeptide(L)'
;MQKLCVPRPIQQLFLIACLGAAVSVQAQNVDVAAAEKLLESSKCGKCHSAEKQKDGPSYKKTAAKYKGKADGESKLYSHMTTAPTVEIDGVKEEHTKIKSSDEAAFRNVARYILTR
;
A
#
# COMPACT_ATOMS: atom_id res chain seq x y z
N MET A 1 -42.34 -29.65 62.51
CA MET A 1 -40.96 -29.40 62.05
C MET A 1 -40.96 -29.47 60.53
N GLN A 2 -41.14 -28.32 59.87
CA GLN A 2 -41.15 -28.21 58.37
C GLN A 2 -39.75 -27.90 57.88
N LYS A 3 -39.17 -28.80 57.08
CA LYS A 3 -37.89 -28.59 56.40
C LYS A 3 -38.13 -27.73 55.14
N LEU A 4 -37.70 -26.50 55.21
CA LEU A 4 -37.66 -25.64 54.01
C LEU A 4 -36.60 -26.15 53.03
N CYS A 5 -37.06 -26.60 51.86
CA CYS A 5 -36.22 -26.87 50.71
C CYS A 5 -35.93 -25.57 50.04
N VAL A 6 -34.63 -25.12 50.03
CA VAL A 6 -34.15 -23.98 49.29
C VAL A 6 -33.78 -24.45 47.90
N PRO A 7 -34.34 -23.87 46.82
CA PRO A 7 -33.90 -24.20 45.45
C PRO A 7 -32.58 -23.52 45.14
N ARG A 8 -31.64 -24.31 44.66
CA ARG A 8 -30.35 -23.83 44.13
C ARG A 8 -30.58 -22.98 42.89
N PRO A 9 -29.96 -21.80 42.77
CA PRO A 9 -30.01 -21.05 41.54
C PRO A 9 -29.20 -21.77 40.45
N ILE A 10 -29.83 -21.95 39.31
CA ILE A 10 -29.25 -22.50 38.10
C ILE A 10 -28.27 -21.45 37.57
N GLN A 11 -26.99 -21.78 37.66
CA GLN A 11 -25.90 -20.98 37.15
C GLN A 11 -25.87 -21.17 35.61
N GLN A 12 -26.55 -20.27 34.88
CA GLN A 12 -26.47 -20.22 33.43
C GLN A 12 -25.10 -19.73 33.03
N LEU A 13 -24.27 -20.66 32.57
CA LEU A 13 -23.05 -20.33 31.84
C LEU A 13 -23.42 -19.69 30.49
N PHE A 14 -23.28 -18.38 30.37
CA PHE A 14 -23.27 -17.70 29.10
C PHE A 14 -21.92 -17.99 28.43
N LEU A 15 -21.90 -18.96 27.53
CA LEU A 15 -20.84 -19.15 26.56
C LEU A 15 -20.95 -18.03 25.52
N ILE A 16 -20.20 -16.95 25.71
CA ILE A 16 -20.00 -15.92 24.69
C ILE A 16 -19.05 -16.52 23.65
N ALA A 17 -19.63 -17.03 22.57
CA ALA A 17 -18.86 -17.41 21.39
C ALA A 17 -18.37 -16.12 20.72
N CYS A 18 -17.11 -15.71 20.97
CA CYS A 18 -16.44 -14.70 20.20
C CYS A 18 -16.18 -15.26 18.79
N LEU A 19 -17.08 -14.99 17.83
CA LEU A 19 -16.78 -15.13 16.41
C LEU A 19 -15.71 -14.09 16.07
N GLY A 20 -14.46 -14.48 16.13
CA GLY A 20 -13.35 -13.73 15.56
C GLY A 20 -13.53 -13.71 14.04
N ALA A 21 -14.05 -12.61 13.49
CA ALA A 21 -13.98 -12.36 12.05
C ALA A 21 -12.51 -12.24 11.67
N ALA A 22 -11.93 -13.30 11.12
CA ALA A 22 -10.63 -13.25 10.51
C ALA A 22 -10.74 -12.33 9.28
N VAL A 23 -10.28 -11.08 9.42
CA VAL A 23 -10.12 -10.19 8.28
C VAL A 23 -8.97 -10.75 7.46
N SER A 24 -9.29 -11.47 6.40
CA SER A 24 -8.31 -11.91 5.42
C SER A 24 -7.75 -10.68 4.74
N VAL A 25 -6.57 -10.24 5.13
CA VAL A 25 -5.78 -9.28 4.37
C VAL A 25 -5.34 -10.01 3.10
N GLN A 26 -6.12 -9.86 2.05
CA GLN A 26 -5.72 -10.33 0.73
C GLN A 26 -4.52 -9.48 0.31
N ALA A 27 -3.35 -10.11 0.23
CA ALA A 27 -2.22 -9.53 -0.46
C ALA A 27 -2.66 -9.27 -1.90
N GLN A 28 -2.85 -8.01 -2.25
CA GLN A 28 -3.29 -7.65 -3.60
C GLN A 28 -2.14 -7.98 -4.54
N ASN A 29 -2.37 -8.95 -5.43
CA ASN A 29 -1.39 -9.36 -6.43
C ASN A 29 -1.02 -8.16 -7.30
N VAL A 30 0.28 -7.92 -7.45
CA VAL A 30 0.80 -6.89 -8.35
C VAL A 30 0.74 -7.41 -9.78
N ASP A 31 0.05 -6.69 -10.65
CA ASP A 31 0.15 -6.90 -12.09
C ASP A 31 1.39 -6.20 -12.61
N VAL A 32 2.47 -6.98 -12.72
CA VAL A 32 3.78 -6.51 -13.15
C VAL A 32 3.75 -5.95 -14.56
N ALA A 33 3.11 -6.65 -15.50
CA ALA A 33 3.06 -6.24 -16.89
C ALA A 33 2.29 -4.92 -17.08
N ALA A 34 1.14 -4.77 -16.39
CA ALA A 34 0.38 -3.53 -16.43
C ALA A 34 1.16 -2.36 -15.79
N ALA A 35 1.86 -2.60 -14.68
CA ALA A 35 2.67 -1.58 -14.04
C ALA A 35 3.84 -1.12 -14.94
N GLU A 36 4.58 -2.04 -15.51
CA GLU A 36 5.69 -1.72 -16.42
C GLU A 36 5.23 -0.97 -17.66
N LYS A 37 4.14 -1.40 -18.29
CA LYS A 37 3.54 -0.71 -19.43
C LYS A 37 3.13 0.72 -19.09
N LEU A 38 2.55 0.95 -17.91
CA LEU A 38 2.14 2.29 -17.49
C LEU A 38 3.36 3.18 -17.19
N LEU A 39 4.39 2.65 -16.56
CA LEU A 39 5.65 3.36 -16.32
C LEU A 39 6.34 3.75 -17.65
N GLU A 40 6.35 2.85 -18.61
CA GLU A 40 6.93 3.11 -19.95
C GLU A 40 6.14 4.17 -20.69
N SER A 41 4.82 4.03 -20.82
CA SER A 41 3.96 5.00 -21.49
C SER A 41 4.00 6.39 -20.85
N SER A 42 4.23 6.45 -19.55
CA SER A 42 4.42 7.69 -18.79
C SER A 42 5.85 8.23 -18.85
N LYS A 43 6.75 7.53 -19.53
CA LYS A 43 8.17 7.91 -19.72
C LYS A 43 8.95 8.02 -18.40
N CYS A 44 8.53 7.31 -17.35
CA CYS A 44 9.19 7.31 -16.04
C CYS A 44 10.65 6.81 -16.11
N GLY A 45 10.94 5.93 -17.05
CA GLY A 45 12.29 5.40 -17.32
C GLY A 45 13.33 6.44 -17.77
N LYS A 46 12.93 7.67 -18.11
CA LYS A 46 13.89 8.75 -18.39
C LYS A 46 14.69 9.09 -17.13
N CYS A 47 14.03 9.28 -16.00
CA CYS A 47 14.63 9.69 -14.74
C CYS A 47 14.78 8.59 -13.71
N HIS A 48 14.10 7.46 -13.88
CA HIS A 48 14.13 6.33 -12.96
C HIS A 48 14.57 5.03 -13.65
N SER A 49 15.13 4.11 -12.89
CA SER A 49 15.35 2.73 -13.33
C SER A 49 15.07 1.76 -12.17
N ALA A 50 15.04 0.46 -12.45
CA ALA A 50 14.81 -0.55 -11.43
C ALA A 50 15.90 -0.53 -10.36
N GLU A 51 17.16 -0.54 -10.76
CA GLU A 51 18.33 -0.74 -9.89
C GLU A 51 19.23 0.48 -9.76
N LYS A 52 19.46 1.21 -10.85
CA LYS A 52 20.43 2.30 -10.89
C LYS A 52 19.77 3.65 -10.64
N GLN A 53 20.46 4.51 -9.91
CA GLN A 53 20.06 5.90 -9.78
C GLN A 53 20.36 6.62 -11.09
N LYS A 54 19.42 7.47 -11.51
CA LYS A 54 19.54 8.44 -12.59
C LYS A 54 19.26 9.83 -12.00
N ASP A 55 18.59 10.69 -12.74
CA ASP A 55 18.14 12.00 -12.23
C ASP A 55 17.18 11.84 -11.04
N GLY A 56 16.36 10.77 -11.04
CA GLY A 56 15.56 10.34 -9.92
C GLY A 56 16.11 9.07 -9.25
N PRO A 57 15.59 8.73 -8.05
CA PRO A 57 15.99 7.50 -7.35
C PRO A 57 15.58 6.25 -8.11
N SER A 58 16.36 5.17 -7.97
CA SER A 58 15.94 3.86 -8.47
C SER A 58 14.70 3.37 -7.73
N TYR A 59 13.90 2.48 -8.36
CA TYR A 59 12.75 1.87 -7.71
C TYR A 59 13.18 1.07 -6.48
N LYS A 60 14.32 0.40 -6.51
CA LYS A 60 14.90 -0.29 -5.37
C LYS A 60 15.19 0.64 -4.19
N LYS A 61 15.79 1.82 -4.44
CA LYS A 61 16.04 2.83 -3.41
C LYS A 61 14.72 3.38 -2.84
N THR A 62 13.73 3.59 -3.70
CA THR A 62 12.39 4.04 -3.31
C THR A 62 11.69 2.98 -2.46
N ALA A 63 11.74 1.71 -2.87
CA ALA A 63 11.20 0.60 -2.09
C ALA A 63 11.83 0.53 -0.70
N ALA A 64 13.16 0.60 -0.61
CA ALA A 64 13.88 0.59 0.67
C ALA A 64 13.45 1.74 1.60
N LYS A 65 13.18 2.93 1.05
CA LYS A 65 12.71 4.09 1.81
C LYS A 65 11.32 3.89 2.42
N TYR A 66 10.44 3.20 1.71
CA TYR A 66 9.02 3.07 2.08
C TYR A 66 8.62 1.67 2.57
N LYS A 67 9.47 0.67 2.43
CA LYS A 67 9.22 -0.69 2.87
C LYS A 67 8.81 -0.74 4.35
N GLY A 68 7.71 -1.42 4.63
CA GLY A 68 7.17 -1.56 5.98
C GLY A 68 6.49 -0.32 6.55
N LYS A 69 6.39 0.78 5.80
CA LYS A 69 5.67 1.98 6.23
C LYS A 69 4.21 1.89 5.81
N ALA A 70 3.28 2.11 6.76
CA ALA A 70 1.84 2.04 6.52
C ALA A 70 1.35 3.03 5.44
N ASP A 71 2.03 4.16 5.28
CA ASP A 71 1.72 5.23 4.33
C ASP A 71 2.54 5.16 3.02
N GLY A 72 3.38 4.14 2.84
CA GLY A 72 4.30 4.04 1.71
C GLY A 72 3.58 4.05 0.35
N GLU A 73 2.54 3.25 0.19
CA GLU A 73 1.73 3.21 -1.04
C GLU A 73 1.07 4.57 -1.31
N SER A 74 0.47 5.20 -0.29
CA SER A 74 -0.20 6.48 -0.42
C SER A 74 0.76 7.62 -0.79
N LYS A 75 1.98 7.60 -0.27
CA LYS A 75 3.01 8.57 -0.63
C LYS A 75 3.48 8.43 -2.06
N LEU A 76 3.66 7.21 -2.54
CA LEU A 76 3.99 6.96 -3.94
C LEU A 76 2.85 7.36 -4.87
N TYR A 77 1.62 7.01 -4.51
CA TYR A 77 0.43 7.44 -5.24
C TYR A 77 0.37 8.97 -5.36
N SER A 78 0.50 9.69 -4.26
CA SER A 78 0.50 11.15 -4.24
C SER A 78 1.62 11.72 -5.12
N HIS A 79 2.84 11.19 -4.99
CA HIS A 79 3.98 11.64 -5.78
C HIS A 79 3.75 11.52 -7.31
N MET A 80 3.12 10.42 -7.73
CA MET A 80 2.84 10.17 -9.15
C MET A 80 1.67 11.00 -9.71
N THR A 81 0.77 11.46 -8.86
CA THR A 81 -0.49 12.11 -9.29
C THR A 81 -0.52 13.62 -9.09
N THR A 82 0.22 14.16 -8.12
CA THR A 82 0.19 15.59 -7.76
C THR A 82 1.27 16.42 -8.43
N ALA A 83 2.22 15.78 -9.13
CA ALA A 83 3.36 16.45 -9.74
C ALA A 83 4.13 17.37 -8.76
N PRO A 84 4.68 16.83 -7.67
CA PRO A 84 5.41 17.65 -6.73
C PRO A 84 6.66 18.26 -7.37
N THR A 85 7.11 19.39 -6.82
CA THR A 85 8.41 19.95 -7.20
C THR A 85 9.52 19.02 -6.74
N VAL A 86 10.40 18.66 -7.65
CA VAL A 86 11.61 17.86 -7.41
C VAL A 86 12.84 18.69 -7.78
N GLU A 87 13.99 18.30 -7.30
CA GLU A 87 15.27 18.95 -7.65
C GLU A 87 16.15 17.97 -8.41
N ILE A 88 16.59 18.38 -9.60
CA ILE A 88 17.46 17.63 -10.50
C ILE A 88 18.66 18.52 -10.79
N ASP A 89 19.86 18.10 -10.39
CA ASP A 89 21.11 18.85 -10.60
C ASP A 89 21.03 20.32 -10.12
N GLY A 90 20.35 20.56 -8.99
CA GLY A 90 20.16 21.89 -8.43
C GLY A 90 19.05 22.72 -9.07
N VAL A 91 18.36 22.19 -10.08
CA VAL A 91 17.23 22.84 -10.74
C VAL A 91 15.92 22.28 -10.20
N LYS A 92 15.01 23.17 -9.82
CA LYS A 92 13.67 22.79 -9.38
C LYS A 92 12.76 22.61 -10.59
N GLU A 93 12.18 21.42 -10.69
CA GLU A 93 11.29 21.04 -11.77
C GLU A 93 10.00 20.42 -11.22
N GLU A 94 8.93 20.45 -12.00
CA GLU A 94 7.70 19.76 -11.69
C GLU A 94 7.81 18.28 -12.11
N HIS A 95 7.56 17.35 -11.18
CA HIS A 95 7.57 15.93 -11.48
C HIS A 95 6.48 15.57 -12.50
N THR A 96 6.83 14.80 -13.51
CA THR A 96 5.85 14.36 -14.52
C THR A 96 4.80 13.45 -13.90
N LYS A 97 3.53 13.75 -14.12
CA LYS A 97 2.40 12.89 -13.70
C LYS A 97 2.38 11.62 -14.54
N ILE A 98 1.97 10.53 -13.89
CA ILE A 98 1.72 9.28 -14.59
C ILE A 98 0.50 9.42 -15.52
N LYS A 99 0.55 8.82 -16.69
CA LYS A 99 -0.47 8.97 -17.75
C LYS A 99 -1.62 7.98 -17.56
N SER A 100 -2.42 8.17 -16.53
CA SER A 100 -3.65 7.42 -16.29
C SER A 100 -4.64 8.30 -15.52
N SER A 101 -5.90 7.94 -15.52
CA SER A 101 -6.94 8.44 -14.62
C SER A 101 -7.49 7.34 -13.71
N ASP A 102 -6.97 6.12 -13.84
CA ASP A 102 -7.41 4.96 -13.09
C ASP A 102 -6.62 4.82 -11.79
N GLU A 103 -7.29 5.01 -10.67
CA GLU A 103 -6.69 4.89 -9.34
C GLU A 103 -6.12 3.48 -9.08
N ALA A 104 -6.78 2.43 -9.56
CA ALA A 104 -6.31 1.06 -9.37
C ALA A 104 -4.98 0.83 -10.10
N ALA A 105 -4.83 1.40 -11.31
CA ALA A 105 -3.58 1.36 -12.06
C ALA A 105 -2.44 2.09 -11.33
N PHE A 106 -2.71 3.26 -10.72
CA PHE A 106 -1.71 3.96 -9.92
C PHE A 106 -1.28 3.16 -8.69
N ARG A 107 -2.24 2.57 -7.98
CA ARG A 107 -1.93 1.74 -6.81
C ARG A 107 -1.16 0.50 -7.19
N ASN A 108 -1.45 -0.10 -8.34
CA ASN A 108 -0.69 -1.21 -8.87
C ASN A 108 0.77 -0.82 -9.14
N VAL A 109 1.02 0.34 -9.75
CA VAL A 109 2.38 0.85 -9.95
C VAL A 109 3.09 1.13 -8.61
N ALA A 110 2.41 1.74 -7.64
CA ALA A 110 2.99 1.97 -6.33
C ALA A 110 3.43 0.67 -5.65
N ARG A 111 2.57 -0.35 -5.67
CA ARG A 111 2.88 -1.68 -5.13
C ARG A 111 4.02 -2.35 -5.90
N TYR A 112 4.00 -2.26 -7.23
CA TYR A 112 5.09 -2.76 -8.07
C TYR A 112 6.44 -2.16 -7.65
N ILE A 113 6.52 -0.85 -7.46
CA ILE A 113 7.73 -0.17 -6.99
C ILE A 113 8.14 -0.69 -5.60
N LEU A 114 7.19 -0.88 -4.69
CA LEU A 114 7.46 -1.35 -3.33
C LEU A 114 7.95 -2.80 -3.26
N THR A 115 7.82 -3.58 -4.32
CA THR A 115 8.34 -4.96 -4.41
C THR A 115 9.80 -5.04 -4.86
N ARG A 116 10.46 -3.92 -5.18
CA ARG A 116 11.83 -3.90 -5.74
C ARG A 116 12.92 -4.01 -4.67
#